data_846dcfe04f6da77de2901a35c10bfc50
#
_entry.id   846dcfe04f6da77de2901a35c10bfc50
#
_cell.length_a   1.000
_cell.length_b   1.000
_cell.length_c   1.000
_cell.angle_alpha   90.00
_cell.angle_beta   90.00
_cell.angle_gamma   90.00
#
_symmetry.space_group_name_H-M   'P 1'
#
loop_
_entity.id
_entity.type
_entity.pdbx_description
1 polymer ?
#
loop_
_entity_poly.entity_id
_entity_poly.type
_entity_poly.pdbx_seq_one_letter_code
_entity_poly.pdbx_strand_id
1 'polypeptide(L)'
;MLKKLRLRFVGINMAIVLAILCTIFGVLLHTTHANLERESVDMISAVAADPLQLNWPDTASRLPYFTVRISPSGSVRVSGTSYYDLSDEQVLSGIVTAALRSGGEQGLLRDYSLRYLRTTWRGNEYIVFADVSSANATMQNLWRSCILIGLCAAAVFLAVSFLLARWAVKPVERAWTQQKQ
;
A
#
# COMPACT_ATOMS: atom_id res chain seq x y z
N MET A 1 25.44 40.24 -0.38
CA MET A 1 24.31 40.06 0.53
C MET A 1 23.04 39.57 -0.15
N LEU A 2 22.65 40.08 -1.29
CA LEU A 2 21.42 39.69 -2.05
C LEU A 2 21.34 38.22 -2.43
N LYS A 3 22.44 37.57 -2.80
CA LYS A 3 22.45 36.11 -3.13
C LYS A 3 22.04 35.23 -1.94
N LYS A 4 22.46 35.56 -0.72
CA LYS A 4 22.10 34.81 0.50
C LYS A 4 20.63 34.96 0.85
N LEU A 5 20.08 36.17 0.69
CA LEU A 5 18.66 36.43 0.94
C LEU A 5 17.76 35.67 -0.03
N ARG A 6 18.12 35.65 -1.30
CA ARG A 6 17.46 34.92 -2.38
C ARG A 6 17.44 33.42 -2.12
N LEU A 7 18.60 32.86 -1.71
CA LEU A 7 18.70 31.42 -1.43
C LEU A 7 17.85 31.03 -0.20
N ARG A 8 17.79 31.88 0.83
CA ARG A 8 16.91 31.67 1.99
C ARG A 8 15.44 31.68 1.61
N PHE A 9 15.02 32.64 0.78
CA PHE A 9 13.63 32.75 0.34
C PHE A 9 13.20 31.50 -0.48
N VAL A 10 14.03 31.08 -1.45
CA VAL A 10 13.80 29.85 -2.21
C VAL A 10 13.77 28.63 -1.29
N GLY A 11 14.70 28.54 -0.34
CA GLY A 11 14.75 27.42 0.61
C GLY A 11 13.51 27.31 1.50
N ILE A 12 13.03 28.43 2.04
CA ILE A 12 11.82 28.46 2.87
C ILE A 12 10.58 28.04 2.03
N ASN A 13 10.45 28.58 0.84
CA ASN A 13 9.32 28.24 -0.05
C ASN A 13 9.34 26.76 -0.44
N MET A 14 10.53 26.22 -0.76
CA MET A 14 10.70 24.79 -1.04
C MET A 14 10.37 23.91 0.17
N ALA A 15 10.79 24.33 1.38
CA ALA A 15 10.49 23.58 2.60
C ALA A 15 8.98 23.51 2.87
N ILE A 16 8.25 24.60 2.66
CA ILE A 16 6.79 24.65 2.81
C ILE A 16 6.12 23.69 1.81
N VAL A 17 6.50 23.77 0.52
CA VAL A 17 5.93 22.93 -0.53
C VAL A 17 6.20 21.44 -0.25
N LEU A 18 7.43 21.09 0.13
CA LEU A 18 7.80 19.73 0.46
C LEU A 18 7.02 19.22 1.68
N ALA A 19 6.84 20.05 2.72
CA ALA A 19 6.05 19.69 3.90
C ALA A 19 4.59 19.38 3.54
N ILE A 20 3.98 20.21 2.68
CA ILE A 20 2.62 19.99 2.20
C ILE A 20 2.53 18.69 1.39
N LEU A 21 3.45 18.45 0.44
CA LEU A 21 3.48 17.23 -0.37
C LEU A 21 3.67 15.99 0.49
N CYS A 22 4.60 16.02 1.44
CA CYS A 22 4.81 14.92 2.38
C CYS A 22 3.56 14.61 3.21
N THR A 23 2.85 15.64 3.66
CA THR A 23 1.61 15.45 4.41
C THR A 23 0.53 14.82 3.54
N ILE A 24 0.30 15.34 2.33
CA ILE A 24 -0.72 14.80 1.41
C ILE A 24 -0.41 13.34 1.04
N PHE A 25 0.83 13.05 0.64
CA PHE A 25 1.22 11.70 0.26
C PHE A 25 1.23 10.75 1.46
N GLY A 26 1.64 11.21 2.64
CA GLY A 26 1.58 10.44 3.87
C GLY A 26 0.16 10.02 4.22
N VAL A 27 -0.79 10.95 4.17
CA VAL A 27 -2.22 10.67 4.40
C VAL A 27 -2.76 9.71 3.33
N LEU A 28 -2.45 9.95 2.05
CA LEU A 28 -2.91 9.10 0.94
C LEU A 28 -2.42 7.66 1.10
N LEU A 29 -1.13 7.47 1.34
CA LEU A 29 -0.54 6.15 1.52
C LEU A 29 -1.09 5.43 2.75
N HIS A 30 -1.24 6.15 3.86
CA HIS A 30 -1.80 5.59 5.09
C HIS A 30 -3.26 5.16 4.92
N THR A 31 -4.11 6.00 4.34
CA THR A 31 -5.52 5.67 4.12
C THR A 31 -5.70 4.52 3.13
N THR A 32 -4.92 4.51 2.05
CA THR A 32 -4.97 3.41 1.08
C THR A 32 -4.52 2.09 1.70
N HIS A 33 -3.43 2.08 2.47
CA HIS A 33 -2.97 0.90 3.18
C HIS A 33 -4.04 0.37 4.14
N ALA A 34 -4.61 1.26 4.95
CA ALA A 34 -5.65 0.88 5.91
C ALA A 34 -6.92 0.33 5.22
N ASN A 35 -7.31 0.90 4.07
CA ASN A 35 -8.46 0.41 3.32
C ASN A 35 -8.21 -0.97 2.71
N LEU A 36 -7.04 -1.20 2.09
CA LEU A 36 -6.67 -2.50 1.53
C LEU A 36 -6.57 -3.58 2.62
N GLU A 37 -6.06 -3.23 3.78
CA GLU A 37 -5.99 -4.13 4.92
C GLU A 37 -7.39 -4.51 5.42
N ARG A 38 -8.27 -3.53 5.63
CA ARG A 38 -9.67 -3.76 6.04
C ARG A 38 -10.40 -4.63 5.02
N GLU A 39 -10.31 -4.31 3.73
CA GLU A 39 -10.96 -5.09 2.67
C GLU A 39 -10.54 -6.56 2.71
N SER A 40 -9.25 -6.85 2.94
CA SER A 40 -8.76 -8.22 3.03
C SER A 40 -9.23 -8.93 4.30
N VAL A 41 -9.31 -8.24 5.44
CA VAL A 41 -9.80 -8.79 6.70
C VAL A 41 -11.30 -9.06 6.64
N ASP A 42 -12.08 -8.11 6.14
CA ASP A 42 -13.52 -8.23 6.03
C ASP A 42 -13.91 -9.39 5.12
N MET A 43 -13.22 -9.52 3.97
CA MET A 43 -13.45 -10.61 3.03
C MET A 43 -13.14 -11.98 3.66
N ILE A 44 -11.95 -12.13 4.26
CA ILE A 44 -11.55 -13.41 4.86
C ILE A 44 -12.46 -13.81 6.02
N SER A 45 -12.95 -12.82 6.79
CA SER A 45 -13.90 -13.03 7.88
C SER A 45 -15.27 -13.46 7.36
N ALA A 46 -15.73 -12.86 6.27
CA ALA A 46 -16.97 -13.25 5.61
C ALA A 46 -16.91 -14.70 5.12
N VAL A 47 -15.82 -15.08 4.42
CA VAL A 47 -15.62 -16.46 3.95
C VAL A 47 -15.50 -17.44 5.12
N ALA A 48 -14.85 -17.06 6.21
CA ALA A 48 -14.69 -17.90 7.40
C ALA A 48 -16.01 -18.15 8.15
N ALA A 49 -16.98 -17.23 8.03
CA ALA A 49 -18.31 -17.39 8.63
C ALA A 49 -19.13 -18.51 7.99
N ASP A 50 -18.96 -18.74 6.67
CA ASP A 50 -19.57 -19.87 5.96
C ASP A 50 -18.60 -20.46 4.92
N PRO A 51 -17.65 -21.31 5.35
CA PRO A 51 -16.58 -21.83 4.47
C PRO A 51 -17.07 -22.76 3.36
N LEU A 52 -18.34 -23.16 3.36
CA LEU A 52 -18.91 -24.07 2.36
C LEU A 52 -19.80 -23.35 1.34
N GLN A 53 -20.01 -22.06 1.48
CA GLN A 53 -20.79 -21.28 0.52
C GLN A 53 -19.98 -21.11 -0.77
N LEU A 54 -20.34 -21.86 -1.80
CA LEU A 54 -19.65 -21.89 -3.09
C LEU A 54 -19.91 -20.65 -3.98
N ASN A 55 -20.97 -19.90 -3.69
CA ASN A 55 -21.37 -18.72 -4.46
C ASN A 55 -21.48 -17.49 -3.57
N TRP A 56 -20.38 -16.83 -3.35
CA TRP A 56 -20.41 -15.47 -2.80
C TRP A 56 -20.84 -14.48 -3.90
N PRO A 57 -21.68 -13.48 -3.57
CA PRO A 57 -22.01 -12.43 -4.53
C PRO A 57 -20.71 -11.79 -5.05
N ASP A 58 -20.64 -11.51 -6.34
CA ASP A 58 -19.47 -10.90 -7.03
C ASP A 58 -18.91 -9.63 -6.35
N THR A 59 -19.72 -8.97 -5.54
CA THR A 59 -19.34 -7.79 -4.76
C THR A 59 -18.46 -8.09 -3.54
N ALA A 60 -18.48 -9.32 -3.03
CA ALA A 60 -17.72 -9.70 -1.82
C ALA A 60 -16.34 -10.32 -2.14
N SER A 61 -16.09 -10.69 -3.41
CA SER A 61 -14.89 -11.43 -3.80
C SER A 61 -13.99 -10.64 -4.74
N ARG A 62 -13.45 -9.51 -4.28
CA ARG A 62 -12.45 -8.76 -5.06
C ARG A 62 -11.06 -9.35 -5.02
N LEU A 63 -10.76 -10.19 -4.02
CA LEU A 63 -9.47 -10.84 -3.85
C LEU A 63 -9.60 -12.35 -4.11
N PRO A 64 -8.65 -12.96 -4.82
CA PRO A 64 -8.60 -14.40 -4.94
C PRO A 64 -8.43 -15.06 -3.57
N TYR A 65 -9.20 -16.12 -3.31
CA TYR A 65 -9.12 -16.85 -2.04
C TYR A 65 -9.24 -18.35 -2.26
N PHE A 66 -8.74 -19.11 -1.29
CA PHE A 66 -8.98 -20.55 -1.19
C PHE A 66 -9.11 -20.95 0.28
N THR A 67 -9.80 -22.04 0.51
CA THR A 67 -10.05 -22.57 1.84
C THR A 67 -9.47 -23.96 1.94
N VAL A 68 -8.74 -24.21 2.99
CA VAL A 68 -8.19 -25.52 3.34
C VAL A 68 -8.99 -26.08 4.50
N ARG A 69 -9.63 -27.23 4.31
CA ARG A 69 -10.29 -27.98 5.36
C ARG A 69 -9.37 -29.07 5.87
N ILE A 70 -9.15 -29.09 7.16
CA ILE A 70 -8.40 -30.13 7.87
C ILE A 70 -9.41 -30.96 8.65
N SER A 71 -9.57 -32.21 8.28
CA SER A 71 -10.43 -33.15 8.97
C SER A 71 -9.78 -33.66 10.26
N PRO A 72 -10.52 -34.07 11.29
CA PRO A 72 -9.97 -34.74 12.47
C PRO A 72 -9.15 -36.01 12.14
N SER A 73 -9.41 -36.63 10.97
CA SER A 73 -8.63 -37.76 10.46
C SER A 73 -7.29 -37.36 9.82
N GLY A 74 -6.95 -36.04 9.78
CA GLY A 74 -5.74 -35.54 9.13
C GLY A 74 -5.84 -35.36 7.60
N SER A 75 -7.03 -35.62 7.01
CA SER A 75 -7.20 -35.39 5.58
C SER A 75 -7.35 -33.89 5.28
N VAL A 76 -6.59 -33.41 4.28
CA VAL A 76 -6.62 -32.03 3.82
C VAL A 76 -7.42 -31.94 2.53
N ARG A 77 -8.41 -31.05 2.47
CA ARG A 77 -9.13 -30.73 1.23
C ARG A 77 -9.11 -29.25 0.97
N VAL A 78 -8.87 -28.89 -0.29
CA VAL A 78 -8.83 -27.50 -0.74
C VAL A 78 -10.09 -27.21 -1.55
N SER A 79 -10.68 -26.05 -1.31
CA SER A 79 -11.80 -25.51 -2.08
C SER A 79 -11.63 -24.00 -2.26
N GLY A 80 -12.11 -23.43 -3.38
CA GLY A 80 -12.04 -22.00 -3.65
C GLY A 80 -11.71 -21.68 -5.11
N THR A 81 -11.53 -20.39 -5.41
CA THR A 81 -11.22 -19.91 -6.76
C THR A 81 -9.79 -20.24 -7.16
N SER A 82 -9.65 -20.85 -8.32
CA SER A 82 -8.45 -21.52 -8.84
C SER A 82 -7.40 -20.57 -9.42
N TYR A 83 -6.94 -19.56 -8.66
CA TYR A 83 -5.84 -18.69 -9.10
C TYR A 83 -4.45 -19.21 -8.70
N TYR A 84 -4.38 -20.13 -7.75
CA TYR A 84 -3.15 -20.82 -7.36
C TYR A 84 -3.12 -22.22 -7.98
N ASP A 85 -1.97 -22.59 -8.50
CA ASP A 85 -1.71 -24.00 -8.81
C ASP A 85 -1.50 -24.77 -7.49
N LEU A 86 -2.64 -25.13 -6.89
CA LEU A 86 -2.70 -25.90 -5.66
C LEU A 86 -2.47 -27.41 -5.92
N SER A 87 -2.14 -27.77 -7.15
CA SER A 87 -1.77 -29.13 -7.55
C SER A 87 -0.40 -29.52 -7.00
N ASP A 88 0.44 -28.53 -6.67
CA ASP A 88 1.73 -28.78 -6.02
C ASP A 88 1.53 -29.00 -4.52
N GLU A 89 1.54 -30.26 -4.13
CA GLU A 89 1.36 -30.71 -2.75
C GLU A 89 2.45 -30.16 -1.80
N GLN A 90 3.66 -29.88 -2.32
CA GLN A 90 4.75 -29.31 -1.54
C GLN A 90 4.49 -27.83 -1.20
N VAL A 91 4.02 -27.05 -2.16
CA VAL A 91 3.65 -25.64 -1.95
C VAL A 91 2.48 -25.55 -0.98
N LEU A 92 1.44 -26.34 -1.16
CA LEU A 92 0.27 -26.36 -0.28
C LEU A 92 0.65 -26.73 1.15
N SER A 93 1.44 -27.80 1.33
CA SER A 93 1.89 -28.23 2.66
C SER A 93 2.77 -27.17 3.31
N GLY A 94 3.59 -26.47 2.56
CA GLY A 94 4.40 -25.33 3.01
C GLY A 94 3.55 -24.18 3.55
N ILE A 95 2.53 -23.77 2.79
CA ILE A 95 1.60 -22.69 3.16
C ILE A 95 0.83 -23.06 4.44
N VAL A 96 0.23 -24.25 4.48
CA VAL A 96 -0.53 -24.74 5.65
C VAL A 96 0.38 -24.83 6.88
N THR A 97 1.57 -25.39 6.74
CA THR A 97 2.54 -25.50 7.83
C THR A 97 2.96 -24.12 8.33
N ALA A 98 3.18 -23.16 7.46
CA ALA A 98 3.52 -21.79 7.84
C ALA A 98 2.38 -21.11 8.62
N ALA A 99 1.13 -21.31 8.21
CA ALA A 99 -0.05 -20.80 8.93
C ALA A 99 -0.21 -21.44 10.30
N LEU A 100 0.01 -22.74 10.42
CA LEU A 100 -0.06 -23.47 11.70
C LEU A 100 1.06 -23.07 12.66
N ARG A 101 2.29 -22.87 12.16
CA ARG A 101 3.45 -22.46 12.96
C ARG A 101 3.37 -21.04 13.50
N SER A 102 2.65 -20.14 12.85
CA SER A 102 2.53 -18.75 13.29
C SER A 102 1.77 -18.60 14.62
N GLY A 103 1.03 -19.63 15.07
CA GLY A 103 0.38 -19.71 16.38
C GLY A 103 -0.83 -18.81 16.57
N GLY A 104 -1.15 -17.92 15.62
CA GLY A 104 -2.30 -17.02 15.66
C GLY A 104 -3.52 -17.57 14.93
N GLU A 105 -4.70 -17.09 15.32
CA GLU A 105 -5.94 -17.39 14.59
C GLU A 105 -5.96 -16.70 13.21
N GLN A 106 -5.30 -15.56 13.08
CA GLN A 106 -5.16 -14.81 11.84
C GLN A 106 -3.75 -14.23 11.68
N GLY A 107 -3.33 -14.02 10.45
CA GLY A 107 -2.02 -13.44 10.18
C GLY A 107 -1.73 -13.23 8.69
N LEU A 108 -0.52 -12.75 8.42
CA LEU A 108 0.00 -12.52 7.09
C LEU A 108 1.24 -13.38 6.85
N LEU A 109 1.18 -14.26 5.87
CA LEU A 109 2.33 -15.03 5.37
C LEU A 109 3.02 -14.22 4.29
N ARG A 110 4.04 -13.44 4.69
CA ARG A 110 4.72 -12.49 3.79
C ARG A 110 5.38 -13.16 2.60
N ASP A 111 5.98 -14.32 2.80
CA ASP A 111 6.69 -15.08 1.76
C ASP A 111 5.77 -15.57 0.65
N TYR A 112 4.50 -15.78 0.98
CA TYR A 112 3.45 -16.23 0.05
C TYR A 112 2.50 -15.11 -0.38
N SER A 113 2.61 -13.92 0.21
CA SER A 113 1.64 -12.82 0.03
C SER A 113 0.20 -13.24 0.32
N LEU A 114 0.02 -14.10 1.33
CA LEU A 114 -1.27 -14.65 1.73
C LEU A 114 -1.65 -14.16 3.13
N ARG A 115 -2.88 -13.67 3.29
CA ARG A 115 -3.50 -13.47 4.59
C ARG A 115 -4.29 -14.72 4.93
N TYR A 116 -4.22 -15.21 6.15
CA TYR A 116 -4.97 -16.37 6.59
C TYR A 116 -5.83 -16.07 7.82
N LEU A 117 -6.94 -16.83 7.93
CA LEU A 117 -7.80 -16.89 9.11
C LEU A 117 -8.18 -18.34 9.37
N ARG A 118 -7.92 -18.79 10.60
CA ARG A 118 -8.31 -20.13 11.09
C ARG A 118 -9.66 -20.05 11.75
N THR A 119 -10.53 -20.97 11.42
CA THR A 119 -11.86 -21.10 12.04
C THR A 119 -12.23 -22.56 12.21
N THR A 120 -13.10 -22.85 13.17
CA THR A 120 -13.66 -24.19 13.36
C THR A 120 -15.14 -24.17 13.01
N TRP A 121 -15.54 -25.01 12.07
CA TRP A 121 -16.94 -25.12 11.65
C TRP A 121 -17.35 -26.56 11.51
N ARG A 122 -18.47 -26.94 12.18
CA ARG A 122 -19.00 -28.30 12.21
C ARG A 122 -17.97 -29.38 12.58
N GLY A 123 -17.08 -29.08 13.52
CA GLY A 123 -16.07 -30.03 14.02
C GLY A 123 -14.84 -30.22 13.12
N ASN A 124 -14.74 -29.50 11.99
CA ASN A 124 -13.54 -29.44 11.14
C ASN A 124 -12.82 -28.11 11.32
N GLU A 125 -11.51 -28.13 11.20
CA GLU A 125 -10.71 -26.91 11.14
C GLU A 125 -10.66 -26.41 9.69
N TYR A 126 -10.90 -25.12 9.51
CA TYR A 126 -10.79 -24.44 8.23
C TYR A 126 -9.76 -23.35 8.33
N ILE A 127 -8.92 -23.26 7.31
CA ILE A 127 -7.99 -22.14 7.15
C ILE A 127 -8.36 -21.46 5.82
N VAL A 128 -8.85 -20.24 5.92
CA VAL A 128 -9.15 -19.41 4.75
C VAL A 128 -7.94 -18.58 4.42
N PHE A 129 -7.51 -18.62 3.17
CA PHE A 129 -6.40 -17.84 2.64
C PHE A 129 -6.91 -16.84 1.60
N ALA A 130 -6.48 -15.59 1.69
CA ALA A 130 -6.71 -14.55 0.70
C ALA A 130 -5.40 -14.08 0.11
N ASP A 131 -5.36 -13.94 -1.21
CA ASP A 131 -4.21 -13.40 -1.91
C ASP A 131 -4.18 -11.88 -1.82
N VAL A 132 -3.14 -11.33 -1.19
CA VAL A 132 -2.92 -9.90 -1.06
C VAL A 132 -1.79 -9.39 -1.98
N SER A 133 -1.36 -10.19 -2.96
CA SER A 133 -0.29 -9.82 -3.89
C SER A 133 -0.67 -8.60 -4.74
N SER A 134 -1.92 -8.52 -5.20
CA SER A 134 -2.45 -7.38 -5.95
C SER A 134 -2.50 -6.11 -5.10
N ALA A 135 -2.87 -6.23 -3.82
CA ALA A 135 -2.87 -5.12 -2.87
C ALA A 135 -1.45 -4.60 -2.63
N ASN A 136 -0.49 -5.51 -2.45
CA ASN A 136 0.93 -5.18 -2.31
C ASN A 136 1.49 -4.51 -3.57
N ALA A 137 1.14 -5.01 -4.76
CA ALA A 137 1.55 -4.40 -6.03
C ALA A 137 0.96 -2.99 -6.21
N THR A 138 -0.31 -2.80 -5.86
CA THR A 138 -0.97 -1.49 -5.87
C THR A 138 -0.24 -0.52 -4.95
N MET A 139 0.11 -0.95 -3.74
CA MET A 139 0.84 -0.12 -2.78
C MET A 139 2.23 0.26 -3.29
N GLN A 140 2.97 -0.68 -3.90
CA GLN A 140 4.26 -0.39 -4.52
C GLN A 140 4.14 0.62 -5.67
N ASN A 141 3.12 0.48 -6.51
CA ASN A 141 2.87 1.41 -7.62
C ASN A 141 2.52 2.82 -7.11
N LEU A 142 1.72 2.92 -6.06
CA LEU A 142 1.41 4.19 -5.40
C LEU A 142 2.67 4.85 -4.84
N TRP A 143 3.52 4.11 -4.14
CA TRP A 143 4.81 4.61 -3.64
C TRP A 143 5.68 5.18 -4.76
N ARG A 144 5.85 4.43 -5.87
CA ARG A 144 6.62 4.88 -7.03
C ARG A 144 6.02 6.14 -7.64
N SER A 145 4.69 6.18 -7.80
CA SER A 145 3.99 7.35 -8.35
C SER A 145 4.14 8.57 -7.45
N CYS A 146 4.00 8.44 -6.14
CA CYS A 146 4.18 9.54 -5.19
C CYS A 146 5.62 10.10 -5.24
N ILE A 147 6.63 9.24 -5.31
CA ILE A 147 8.03 9.66 -5.44
C ILE A 147 8.24 10.41 -6.75
N LEU A 148 7.75 9.89 -7.87
CA LEU A 148 7.92 10.49 -9.19
C LEU A 148 7.22 11.85 -9.28
N ILE A 149 5.96 11.92 -8.84
CA ILE A 149 5.19 13.17 -8.80
C ILE A 149 5.85 14.18 -7.86
N GLY A 150 6.32 13.73 -6.70
CA GLY A 150 7.03 14.57 -5.73
C GLY A 150 8.30 15.17 -6.31
N LEU A 151 9.12 14.38 -7.01
CA LEU A 151 10.33 14.85 -7.69
C LEU A 151 10.02 15.85 -8.81
N CYS A 152 9.02 15.55 -9.64
CA CYS A 152 8.59 16.46 -10.72
C CYS A 152 8.06 17.78 -10.15
N ALA A 153 7.21 17.73 -9.13
CA ALA A 153 6.69 18.92 -8.46
C ALA A 153 7.83 19.75 -7.84
N ALA A 154 8.75 19.11 -7.12
CA ALA A 154 9.91 19.79 -6.54
C ALA A 154 10.76 20.48 -7.61
N ALA A 155 11.02 19.83 -8.74
CA ALA A 155 11.79 20.41 -9.83
C ALA A 155 11.08 21.65 -10.45
N VAL A 156 9.77 21.56 -10.69
CA VAL A 156 8.96 22.67 -11.22
C VAL A 156 8.93 23.83 -10.23
N PHE A 157 8.67 23.59 -8.96
CA PHE A 157 8.66 24.62 -7.93
C PHE A 157 10.03 25.28 -7.76
N LEU A 158 11.10 24.51 -7.86
CA LEU A 158 12.46 25.03 -7.81
C LEU A 158 12.75 25.96 -8.99
N ALA A 159 12.35 25.56 -10.20
CA ALA A 159 12.49 26.38 -11.40
C ALA A 159 11.68 27.69 -11.28
N VAL A 160 10.41 27.60 -10.88
CA VAL A 160 9.54 28.77 -10.67
C VAL A 160 10.09 29.71 -9.59
N SER A 161 10.51 29.15 -8.45
CA SER A 161 11.11 29.94 -7.37
C SER A 161 12.37 30.66 -7.81
N PHE A 162 13.18 30.01 -8.65
CA PHE A 162 14.38 30.62 -9.20
C PHE A 162 14.05 31.75 -10.19
N LEU A 163 13.07 31.56 -11.06
CA LEU A 163 12.56 32.57 -12.00
C LEU A 163 12.00 33.80 -11.26
N LEU A 164 11.12 33.57 -10.28
CA LEU A 164 10.53 34.64 -9.48
C LEU A 164 11.58 35.41 -8.70
N ALA A 165 12.52 34.72 -8.08
CA ALA A 165 13.62 35.34 -7.35
C ALA A 165 14.55 36.16 -8.27
N ARG A 166 14.63 35.79 -9.57
CA ARG A 166 15.41 36.56 -10.57
C ARG A 166 14.63 37.78 -11.06
N TRP A 167 13.31 37.68 -11.13
CA TRP A 167 12.44 38.76 -11.57
C TRP A 167 12.25 39.86 -10.49
N ALA A 168 12.09 39.45 -9.24
CA ALA A 168 11.91 40.36 -8.09
C ALA A 168 13.15 41.20 -7.75
N VAL A 169 14.34 40.74 -8.11
CA VAL A 169 15.60 41.45 -7.81
C VAL A 169 15.99 42.45 -8.91
N LYS A 170 15.52 42.29 -10.15
CA LYS A 170 15.81 43.22 -11.24
C LYS A 170 15.41 44.68 -11.01
N PRO A 171 14.23 45.01 -10.45
CA PRO A 171 13.84 46.42 -10.25
C PRO A 171 14.66 47.11 -9.13
N VAL A 172 15.13 46.37 -8.12
CA VAL A 172 15.90 46.94 -7.01
C VAL A 172 17.30 47.37 -7.47
N GLU A 173 17.93 46.65 -8.38
CA GLU A 173 19.23 47.07 -8.96
C GLU A 173 19.10 48.32 -9.80
N ARG A 174 17.99 48.55 -10.49
CA ARG A 174 17.77 49.78 -11.28
C ARG A 174 17.52 51.00 -10.40
N ALA A 175 16.86 50.85 -9.27
CA ALA A 175 16.62 51.95 -8.33
C ALA A 175 17.91 52.39 -7.62
N TRP A 176 18.83 51.46 -7.33
CA TRP A 176 20.13 51.77 -6.69
C TRP A 176 21.13 52.47 -7.63
N THR A 177 21.07 52.19 -8.92
CA THR A 177 21.94 52.89 -9.92
C THR A 177 21.46 54.29 -10.21
N GLN A 178 20.16 54.61 -10.04
CA GLN A 178 19.66 55.98 -10.25
C GLN A 178 19.91 56.93 -9.04
N GLN A 179 20.22 56.40 -7.87
CA GLN A 179 20.51 57.22 -6.67
C GLN A 179 21.98 57.61 -6.56
N LYS A 180 22.85 57.13 -7.44
CA LYS A 180 24.28 57.45 -7.48
C LYS A 180 24.69 58.45 -8.57
N GLN A 181 23.73 59.01 -9.27
CA GLN A 181 23.95 60.19 -10.17
C GLN A 181 23.42 61.43 -9.50
#